data_27b61087ab0cc9d00cf2c09a0c544d0f
#
_entry.id   27b61087ab0cc9d00cf2c09a0c544d0f
#
_cell.length_a   1.000
_cell.length_b   1.000
_cell.length_c   1.000
_cell.angle_alpha   90.00
_cell.angle_beta   90.00
_cell.angle_gamma   90.00
#
_symmetry.space_group_name_H-M   'P 1'
#
loop_
_entity.id
_entity.type
_entity.pdbx_description
1 polymer ?
#
loop_
_entity_poly.entity_id
_entity_poly.type
_entity_poly.pdbx_seq_one_letter_code
_entity_poly.pdbx_strand_id
1 'polypeptide(L)'
;MRRTILLLAAALTVSLTFAQSKNEVKSLGAFLAQTSATGQTNAAQLGVSASNVASMPGIKVENGHITEIDLKGKNLAGTLNLSGFTALKKVDVSNNKITALNLSGNPVLYAVNASRNRISEFSVSKCPQLQVLALNRNKLSEINVTNVPFLKKLNIAGNNFTELDVSNALNLKTLNCAANNIEALDVTGCQNLKTIYAAWNKITKLTFVGLPKLATININNNRVANLYLQELPSLSTILASSNHMAQFAASNCKVLNDIWVPYNDLTSFSIENVPMLGFVNVEWNDLTSLDLSNLNYLQRVNASNNQLTYVNVSFDPMLTTINLSYNEMLSSFLDEGCPMLTSIIGYSEWDGYDPNWDIVEPDAEDPDAPVVPAE
;
A
#
# COMPACT_ATOMS: atom_id res chain seq x y z
N MET A 1 -38.82 69.90 -19.32
CA MET A 1 -39.38 68.72 -18.60
C MET A 1 -38.85 67.46 -19.24
N ARG A 2 -37.77 66.91 -18.66
CA ARG A 2 -37.23 65.61 -19.10
C ARG A 2 -37.71 64.58 -18.10
N ARG A 3 -38.48 63.59 -18.52
CA ARG A 3 -38.88 62.44 -17.71
C ARG A 3 -37.79 61.37 -17.80
N THR A 4 -37.18 61.15 -16.70
CA THR A 4 -36.20 60.00 -16.52
C THR A 4 -37.01 58.74 -16.24
N ILE A 5 -36.98 57.80 -17.16
CA ILE A 5 -37.57 56.48 -16.96
C ILE A 5 -36.51 55.64 -16.25
N LEU A 6 -36.79 55.30 -14.99
CA LEU A 6 -35.97 54.29 -14.24
C LEU A 6 -36.42 52.90 -14.66
N LEU A 7 -35.61 52.22 -15.43
CA LEU A 7 -35.78 50.77 -15.67
C LEU A 7 -35.25 50.00 -14.46
N LEU A 8 -36.16 49.46 -13.65
CA LEU A 8 -35.86 48.48 -12.62
C LEU A 8 -35.64 47.13 -13.31
N ALA A 9 -34.38 46.73 -13.52
CA ALA A 9 -34.04 45.38 -13.91
C ALA A 9 -34.15 44.46 -12.67
N ALA A 10 -35.33 43.86 -12.48
CA ALA A 10 -35.46 42.74 -11.55
C ALA A 10 -34.72 41.55 -12.11
N ALA A 11 -33.52 41.28 -11.58
CA ALA A 11 -32.84 40.04 -11.82
C ALA A 11 -33.65 38.90 -11.18
N LEU A 12 -34.44 38.23 -12.00
CA LEU A 12 -35.09 36.97 -11.63
C LEU A 12 -33.99 35.90 -11.54
N THR A 13 -33.42 35.70 -10.37
CA THR A 13 -32.66 34.48 -10.10
C THR A 13 -33.65 33.34 -10.03
N VAL A 14 -33.92 32.74 -11.17
CA VAL A 14 -34.58 31.42 -11.22
C VAL A 14 -33.60 30.41 -10.62
N SER A 15 -33.73 30.15 -9.34
CA SER A 15 -33.12 28.96 -8.74
C SER A 15 -33.88 27.77 -9.32
N LEU A 16 -33.33 27.17 -10.37
CA LEU A 16 -33.74 25.85 -10.85
C LEU A 16 -33.48 24.85 -9.73
N THR A 17 -34.50 24.63 -8.89
CA THR A 17 -34.48 23.51 -7.93
C THR A 17 -34.68 22.22 -8.73
N PHE A 18 -33.60 21.60 -9.16
CA PHE A 18 -33.68 20.28 -9.72
C PHE A 18 -34.20 19.32 -8.65
N ALA A 19 -35.31 18.61 -8.92
CA ALA A 19 -35.79 17.56 -8.05
C ALA A 19 -34.70 16.48 -7.92
N GLN A 20 -34.32 16.17 -6.69
CA GLN A 20 -33.31 15.14 -6.42
C GLN A 20 -33.75 13.78 -6.97
N SER A 21 -32.81 12.97 -7.46
CA SER A 21 -33.09 11.63 -7.98
C SER A 21 -33.84 10.77 -6.96
N LYS A 22 -35.06 10.31 -7.30
CA LYS A 22 -35.91 9.52 -6.40
C LYS A 22 -35.22 8.23 -5.93
N ASN A 23 -34.40 7.62 -6.78
CA ASN A 23 -33.65 6.40 -6.43
C ASN A 23 -32.55 6.67 -5.40
N GLU A 24 -31.82 7.78 -5.56
CA GLU A 24 -30.74 8.16 -4.62
C GLU A 24 -31.33 8.51 -3.25
N VAL A 25 -32.44 9.30 -3.22
CA VAL A 25 -33.14 9.61 -1.97
C VAL A 25 -33.65 8.36 -1.27
N LYS A 26 -34.27 7.43 -2.01
CA LYS A 26 -34.78 6.17 -1.47
C LYS A 26 -33.65 5.33 -0.87
N SER A 27 -32.53 5.21 -1.58
CA SER A 27 -31.40 4.39 -1.16
C SER A 27 -30.74 4.94 0.10
N LEU A 28 -30.42 6.24 0.14
CA LEU A 28 -29.88 6.87 1.34
C LEU A 28 -30.91 6.91 2.49
N GLY A 29 -32.18 7.15 2.22
CA GLY A 29 -33.24 7.08 3.23
C GLY A 29 -33.31 5.70 3.91
N ALA A 30 -33.18 4.63 3.14
CA ALA A 30 -33.09 3.27 3.67
C ALA A 30 -31.86 3.05 4.56
N PHE A 31 -30.72 3.61 4.22
CA PHE A 31 -29.51 3.57 5.06
C PHE A 31 -29.69 4.41 6.34
N LEU A 32 -30.27 5.59 6.23
CA LEU A 32 -30.52 6.49 7.37
C LEU A 32 -31.50 5.91 8.40
N ALA A 33 -32.43 5.06 7.98
CA ALA A 33 -33.36 4.37 8.86
C ALA A 33 -32.73 3.23 9.67
N GLN A 34 -31.53 2.72 9.27
CA GLN A 34 -30.85 1.64 9.99
C GLN A 34 -30.26 2.11 11.31
N THR A 35 -30.08 1.17 12.25
CA THR A 35 -29.48 1.42 13.56
C THR A 35 -27.97 1.67 13.42
N SER A 36 -27.51 2.81 13.95
CA SER A 36 -26.08 3.19 14.01
C SER A 36 -25.32 2.40 15.08
N ALA A 37 -24.02 2.61 15.16
CA ALA A 37 -23.16 2.00 16.16
C ALA A 37 -23.49 2.43 17.62
N THR A 38 -24.24 3.51 17.79
CA THR A 38 -24.63 4.04 19.11
C THR A 38 -26.03 3.62 19.56
N GLY A 39 -26.72 2.80 18.77
CA GLY A 39 -28.05 2.27 19.08
C GLY A 39 -29.23 3.12 18.62
N GLN A 40 -29.00 4.35 18.16
CA GLN A 40 -30.01 5.19 17.52
C GLN A 40 -29.99 4.97 15.98
N THR A 41 -30.92 5.57 15.22
CA THR A 41 -30.86 5.48 13.76
C THR A 41 -29.65 6.25 13.19
N ASN A 42 -29.17 5.87 12.00
CA ASN A 42 -28.13 6.63 11.31
C ASN A 42 -28.56 8.09 11.06
N ALA A 43 -29.85 8.34 10.82
CA ALA A 43 -30.41 9.69 10.71
C ALA A 43 -30.25 10.49 12.00
N ALA A 44 -30.64 9.92 13.14
CA ALA A 44 -30.48 10.56 14.46
C ALA A 44 -29.01 10.79 14.80
N GLN A 45 -28.14 9.83 14.46
CA GLN A 45 -26.67 9.94 14.63
C GLN A 45 -26.08 11.13 13.86
N LEU A 46 -26.63 11.45 12.69
CA LEU A 46 -26.23 12.59 11.86
C LEU A 46 -26.98 13.90 12.19
N GLY A 47 -27.98 13.85 13.06
CA GLY A 47 -28.84 15.00 13.36
C GLY A 47 -29.74 15.43 12.18
N VAL A 48 -30.14 14.48 11.33
CA VAL A 48 -30.95 14.75 10.13
C VAL A 48 -32.25 13.97 10.12
N SER A 49 -33.23 14.41 9.29
CA SER A 49 -34.40 13.59 8.98
C SER A 49 -34.09 12.61 7.86
N ALA A 50 -34.52 11.36 7.99
CA ALA A 50 -34.38 10.34 6.95
C ALA A 50 -35.08 10.74 5.61
N SER A 51 -36.03 11.67 5.63
CA SER A 51 -36.75 12.18 4.45
C SER A 51 -36.03 13.34 3.75
N ASN A 52 -35.02 13.97 4.37
CA ASN A 52 -34.35 15.16 3.81
C ASN A 52 -32.84 14.87 3.53
N VAL A 53 -32.61 14.01 2.56
CA VAL A 53 -31.26 13.60 2.14
C VAL A 53 -30.48 14.76 1.51
N ALA A 54 -31.15 15.73 0.85
CA ALA A 54 -30.47 16.85 0.18
C ALA A 54 -29.75 17.80 1.13
N SER A 55 -30.20 17.89 2.39
CA SER A 55 -29.58 18.72 3.42
C SER A 55 -28.62 17.92 4.34
N MET A 56 -28.36 16.69 4.01
CA MET A 56 -27.49 15.81 4.82
C MET A 56 -26.04 16.33 4.80
N PRO A 57 -25.42 16.56 5.97
CA PRO A 57 -24.01 16.97 6.02
C PRO A 57 -23.12 15.95 5.32
N GLY A 58 -22.17 16.43 4.51
CA GLY A 58 -21.24 15.59 3.76
C GLY A 58 -21.78 15.05 2.43
N ILE A 59 -22.98 15.47 2.00
CA ILE A 59 -23.51 15.14 0.68
C ILE A 59 -23.41 16.37 -0.22
N LYS A 60 -22.83 16.18 -1.42
CA LYS A 60 -22.81 17.22 -2.46
C LYS A 60 -23.78 16.85 -3.57
N VAL A 61 -24.66 17.77 -3.92
CA VAL A 61 -25.66 17.59 -4.96
C VAL A 61 -25.43 18.60 -6.08
N GLU A 62 -25.36 18.11 -7.33
CA GLU A 62 -25.27 18.94 -8.55
C GLU A 62 -26.34 18.48 -9.53
N ASN A 63 -27.11 19.41 -10.05
CA ASN A 63 -28.20 19.15 -11.02
C ASN A 63 -29.19 18.05 -10.56
N GLY A 64 -29.52 18.00 -9.27
CA GLY A 64 -30.41 16.99 -8.69
C GLY A 64 -29.85 15.62 -8.47
N HIS A 65 -28.52 15.41 -8.68
CA HIS A 65 -27.83 14.15 -8.45
C HIS A 65 -26.75 14.31 -7.39
N ILE A 66 -26.53 13.27 -6.61
CA ILE A 66 -25.46 13.20 -5.63
C ILE A 66 -24.14 12.95 -6.36
N THR A 67 -23.17 13.86 -6.17
CA THR A 67 -21.84 13.77 -6.80
C THR A 67 -20.75 13.38 -5.84
N GLU A 68 -20.88 13.69 -4.55
CA GLU A 68 -19.91 13.31 -3.53
C GLU A 68 -20.60 12.93 -2.22
N ILE A 69 -20.03 11.97 -1.52
CA ILE A 69 -20.46 11.50 -0.19
C ILE A 69 -19.24 11.51 0.73
N ASP A 70 -19.28 12.31 1.79
CA ASP A 70 -18.31 12.33 2.88
C ASP A 70 -19.02 12.11 4.22
N LEU A 71 -18.99 10.88 4.68
CA LEU A 71 -19.59 10.44 5.94
C LEU A 71 -18.54 9.83 6.88
N LYS A 72 -17.28 10.21 6.71
CA LYS A 72 -16.16 9.72 7.49
C LYS A 72 -16.38 9.93 9.00
N GLY A 73 -16.14 8.88 9.80
CA GLY A 73 -16.08 8.96 11.28
C GLY A 73 -17.40 9.32 11.98
N LYS A 74 -18.54 8.94 11.41
CA LYS A 74 -19.86 9.30 11.91
C LYS A 74 -20.55 8.21 12.75
N ASN A 75 -19.84 7.12 13.11
CA ASN A 75 -20.39 5.96 13.82
C ASN A 75 -21.60 5.30 13.13
N LEU A 76 -21.70 5.41 11.81
CA LEU A 76 -22.78 4.83 11.02
C LEU A 76 -22.58 3.32 10.89
N ALA A 77 -23.70 2.59 10.76
CA ALA A 77 -23.67 1.13 10.66
C ALA A 77 -24.70 0.59 9.66
N GLY A 78 -24.60 -0.70 9.35
CA GLY A 78 -25.53 -1.40 8.46
C GLY A 78 -25.07 -1.43 7.01
N THR A 79 -26.03 -1.62 6.08
CA THR A 79 -25.78 -1.79 4.65
C THR A 79 -25.99 -0.46 3.91
N LEU A 80 -24.95 -0.01 3.22
CA LEU A 80 -25.01 1.19 2.37
C LEU A 80 -25.05 0.78 0.89
N ASN A 81 -26.20 1.05 0.27
CA ASN A 81 -26.37 0.80 -1.17
C ASN A 81 -26.33 2.12 -1.95
N LEU A 82 -25.30 2.31 -2.74
CA LEU A 82 -25.10 3.46 -3.62
C LEU A 82 -25.08 3.04 -5.10
N SER A 83 -25.71 1.89 -5.41
CA SER A 83 -25.75 1.41 -6.80
C SER A 83 -26.57 2.33 -7.70
N GLY A 84 -26.04 2.60 -8.89
CA GLY A 84 -26.72 3.40 -9.89
C GLY A 84 -26.78 4.91 -9.59
N PHE A 85 -25.92 5.43 -8.72
CA PHE A 85 -25.73 6.86 -8.51
C PHE A 85 -24.88 7.44 -9.67
N THR A 86 -25.53 7.63 -10.82
CA THR A 86 -24.85 7.83 -12.11
C THR A 86 -23.93 9.06 -12.17
N ALA A 87 -24.13 10.05 -11.29
CA ALA A 87 -23.30 11.25 -11.19
C ALA A 87 -22.29 11.17 -10.04
N LEU A 88 -22.23 10.07 -9.26
CA LEU A 88 -21.37 9.94 -8.10
C LEU A 88 -19.90 9.81 -8.51
N LYS A 89 -19.09 10.75 -8.04
CA LYS A 89 -17.68 10.91 -8.37
C LYS A 89 -16.75 10.38 -7.26
N LYS A 90 -17.12 10.66 -6.00
CA LYS A 90 -16.28 10.36 -4.84
C LYS A 90 -17.11 9.89 -3.64
N VAL A 91 -16.60 8.91 -2.90
CA VAL A 91 -17.18 8.38 -1.66
C VAL A 91 -16.12 8.28 -0.60
N ASP A 92 -16.33 8.90 0.55
CA ASP A 92 -15.60 8.63 1.79
C ASP A 92 -16.61 8.26 2.90
N VAL A 93 -16.60 7.00 3.26
CA VAL A 93 -17.39 6.44 4.38
C VAL A 93 -16.48 5.76 5.40
N SER A 94 -15.21 6.13 5.41
CA SER A 94 -14.20 5.55 6.28
C SER A 94 -14.50 5.77 7.76
N ASN A 95 -13.90 4.91 8.60
CA ASN A 95 -14.01 5.00 10.05
C ASN A 95 -15.46 4.99 10.56
N ASN A 96 -16.23 4.00 10.10
CA ASN A 96 -17.61 3.73 10.51
C ASN A 96 -17.76 2.25 10.95
N LYS A 97 -19.00 1.74 10.98
CA LYS A 97 -19.32 0.35 11.30
C LYS A 97 -20.18 -0.30 10.19
N ILE A 98 -20.04 0.19 8.96
CA ILE A 98 -20.76 -0.32 7.78
C ILE A 98 -20.37 -1.78 7.56
N THR A 99 -21.37 -2.62 7.24
CA THR A 99 -21.18 -4.06 7.08
C THR A 99 -21.24 -4.51 5.62
N ALA A 100 -21.97 -3.78 4.78
CA ALA A 100 -22.03 -4.02 3.34
C ALA A 100 -22.04 -2.70 2.57
N LEU A 101 -21.33 -2.66 1.43
CA LEU A 101 -21.25 -1.49 0.55
C LEU A 101 -21.40 -1.90 -0.90
N ASN A 102 -22.43 -1.41 -1.57
CA ASN A 102 -22.64 -1.62 -2.99
C ASN A 102 -22.49 -0.30 -3.77
N LEU A 103 -21.49 -0.26 -4.65
CA LEU A 103 -21.16 0.88 -5.52
C LEU A 103 -21.38 0.58 -7.01
N SER A 104 -22.04 -0.53 -7.33
CA SER A 104 -22.17 -0.98 -8.72
C SER A 104 -22.97 0.00 -9.60
N GLY A 105 -22.56 0.17 -10.84
CA GLY A 105 -23.27 1.00 -11.81
C GLY A 105 -23.05 2.51 -11.63
N ASN A 106 -21.88 2.92 -11.13
CA ASN A 106 -21.48 4.32 -10.98
C ASN A 106 -20.42 4.69 -12.04
N PRO A 107 -20.81 5.08 -13.24
CA PRO A 107 -19.92 5.17 -14.40
C PRO A 107 -18.85 6.25 -14.29
N VAL A 108 -19.04 7.27 -13.43
CA VAL A 108 -18.10 8.38 -13.25
C VAL A 108 -17.38 8.35 -11.89
N LEU A 109 -17.62 7.30 -11.08
CA LEU A 109 -16.98 7.11 -9.79
C LEU A 109 -15.49 6.87 -9.97
N TYR A 110 -14.63 7.74 -9.41
CA TYR A 110 -13.18 7.63 -9.54
C TYR A 110 -12.44 7.36 -8.23
N ALA A 111 -13.03 7.69 -7.07
CA ALA A 111 -12.36 7.50 -5.78
C ALA A 111 -13.32 7.01 -4.70
N VAL A 112 -12.89 5.96 -3.98
CA VAL A 112 -13.61 5.37 -2.84
C VAL A 112 -12.66 5.17 -1.68
N ASN A 113 -13.06 5.71 -0.52
CA ASN A 113 -12.47 5.38 0.76
C ASN A 113 -13.55 4.80 1.68
N ALA A 114 -13.50 3.50 1.92
CA ALA A 114 -14.37 2.80 2.87
C ALA A 114 -13.53 2.03 3.92
N SER A 115 -12.31 2.51 4.18
CA SER A 115 -11.40 1.92 5.15
C SER A 115 -11.96 1.98 6.57
N ARG A 116 -11.46 1.09 7.46
CA ARG A 116 -11.84 1.07 8.88
C ARG A 116 -13.36 0.98 9.10
N ASN A 117 -13.93 -0.06 8.51
CA ASN A 117 -15.33 -0.44 8.68
C ASN A 117 -15.45 -1.91 9.16
N ARG A 118 -16.60 -2.53 8.93
CA ARG A 118 -16.85 -3.96 9.18
C ARG A 118 -17.36 -4.65 7.92
N ILE A 119 -16.97 -4.12 6.74
CA ILE A 119 -17.49 -4.55 5.44
C ILE A 119 -17.02 -5.99 5.19
N SER A 120 -17.99 -6.89 5.04
CA SER A 120 -17.80 -8.27 4.58
C SER A 120 -18.38 -8.50 3.18
N GLU A 121 -19.25 -7.59 2.71
CA GLU A 121 -19.87 -7.65 1.39
C GLU A 121 -19.58 -6.34 0.64
N PHE A 122 -18.89 -6.45 -0.49
CA PHE A 122 -18.50 -5.30 -1.32
C PHE A 122 -18.77 -5.55 -2.80
N SER A 123 -19.32 -4.56 -3.49
CA SER A 123 -19.52 -4.63 -4.94
C SER A 123 -19.22 -3.30 -5.61
N VAL A 124 -18.48 -3.38 -6.74
CA VAL A 124 -18.00 -2.22 -7.51
C VAL A 124 -18.08 -2.45 -9.03
N SER A 125 -18.96 -3.36 -9.47
CA SER A 125 -19.13 -3.67 -10.89
C SER A 125 -19.63 -2.43 -11.68
N LYS A 126 -19.26 -2.34 -12.97
CA LYS A 126 -19.66 -1.21 -13.85
C LYS A 126 -19.25 0.17 -13.33
N CYS A 127 -18.03 0.29 -12.76
CA CYS A 127 -17.41 1.54 -12.35
C CYS A 127 -16.11 1.78 -13.16
N PRO A 128 -16.19 2.01 -14.49
CA PRO A 128 -15.02 2.00 -15.37
C PRO A 128 -14.01 3.12 -15.05
N GLN A 129 -14.43 4.22 -14.42
CA GLN A 129 -13.55 5.35 -14.12
C GLN A 129 -12.84 5.22 -12.76
N LEU A 130 -13.05 4.12 -12.01
CA LEU A 130 -12.48 3.98 -10.68
C LEU A 130 -10.95 3.90 -10.75
N GLN A 131 -10.28 4.80 -10.01
CA GLN A 131 -8.82 4.92 -9.96
C GLN A 131 -8.25 4.61 -8.58
N VAL A 132 -9.00 4.93 -7.52
CA VAL A 132 -8.55 4.77 -6.14
C VAL A 132 -9.61 4.02 -5.35
N LEU A 133 -9.19 2.89 -4.74
CA LEU A 133 -10.06 2.05 -3.92
C LEU A 133 -9.35 1.70 -2.62
N ALA A 134 -9.81 2.29 -1.51
CA ALA A 134 -9.32 1.99 -0.17
C ALA A 134 -10.40 1.26 0.63
N LEU A 135 -10.11 0.01 0.98
CA LEU A 135 -10.96 -0.92 1.74
C LEU A 135 -10.21 -1.52 2.93
N ASN A 136 -9.07 -0.94 3.30
CA ASN A 136 -8.24 -1.48 4.37
C ASN A 136 -8.97 -1.48 5.73
N ARG A 137 -8.62 -2.47 6.56
CA ARG A 137 -9.23 -2.70 7.89
C ARG A 137 -10.74 -2.90 7.80
N ASN A 138 -11.13 -3.95 7.10
CA ASN A 138 -12.48 -4.46 6.96
C ASN A 138 -12.52 -5.98 7.25
N LYS A 139 -13.52 -6.69 6.75
CA LYS A 139 -13.70 -8.15 6.93
C LYS A 139 -13.87 -8.87 5.59
N LEU A 140 -13.34 -8.28 4.51
CA LEU A 140 -13.46 -8.84 3.17
C LEU A 140 -12.59 -10.10 3.04
N SER A 141 -13.09 -11.11 2.35
CA SER A 141 -12.35 -12.31 1.94
C SER A 141 -12.16 -12.41 0.43
N GLU A 142 -12.90 -11.61 -0.33
CA GLU A 142 -12.82 -11.56 -1.79
C GLU A 142 -13.07 -10.15 -2.32
N ILE A 143 -12.57 -9.87 -3.50
CA ILE A 143 -12.85 -8.65 -4.26
C ILE A 143 -12.76 -8.95 -5.76
N ASN A 144 -13.72 -8.41 -6.53
CA ASN A 144 -13.66 -8.47 -7.98
C ASN A 144 -13.34 -7.09 -8.56
N VAL A 145 -12.12 -6.93 -9.08
CA VAL A 145 -11.62 -5.71 -9.72
C VAL A 145 -11.39 -5.87 -11.23
N THR A 146 -11.89 -6.95 -11.85
CA THR A 146 -11.67 -7.24 -13.27
C THR A 146 -12.29 -6.21 -14.21
N ASN A 147 -13.33 -5.49 -13.77
CA ASN A 147 -14.08 -4.52 -14.57
C ASN A 147 -13.79 -3.06 -14.17
N VAL A 148 -12.64 -2.78 -13.57
CA VAL A 148 -12.17 -1.43 -13.20
C VAL A 148 -10.81 -1.13 -13.85
N PRO A 149 -10.76 -0.97 -15.17
CA PRO A 149 -9.51 -0.94 -15.95
C PRO A 149 -8.61 0.25 -15.63
N PHE A 150 -9.13 1.32 -15.05
CA PHE A 150 -8.33 2.51 -14.68
C PHE A 150 -7.85 2.51 -13.23
N LEU A 151 -8.01 1.39 -12.50
CA LEU A 151 -7.57 1.29 -11.11
C LEU A 151 -6.04 1.49 -11.02
N LYS A 152 -5.64 2.50 -10.24
CA LYS A 152 -4.24 2.89 -10.02
C LYS A 152 -3.76 2.54 -8.61
N LYS A 153 -4.66 2.64 -7.62
CA LYS A 153 -4.34 2.36 -6.22
C LYS A 153 -5.39 1.44 -5.63
N LEU A 154 -4.96 0.29 -5.12
CA LEU A 154 -5.78 -0.67 -4.38
C LEU A 154 -5.18 -0.86 -2.99
N ASN A 155 -5.95 -0.55 -1.96
CA ASN A 155 -5.59 -0.84 -0.57
C ASN A 155 -6.65 -1.73 0.06
N ILE A 156 -6.30 -2.98 0.32
CA ILE A 156 -7.12 -4.00 0.99
C ILE A 156 -6.42 -4.54 2.25
N ALA A 157 -5.45 -3.82 2.78
CA ALA A 157 -4.70 -4.24 3.97
C ALA A 157 -5.62 -4.47 5.18
N GLY A 158 -5.28 -5.45 6.03
CA GLY A 158 -6.04 -5.74 7.23
C GLY A 158 -7.45 -6.26 6.93
N ASN A 159 -7.55 -7.28 6.10
CA ASN A 159 -8.76 -8.01 5.76
C ASN A 159 -8.56 -9.54 5.95
N ASN A 160 -9.37 -10.36 5.30
CA ASN A 160 -9.33 -11.82 5.44
C ASN A 160 -9.04 -12.55 4.11
N PHE A 161 -8.38 -11.89 3.15
CA PHE A 161 -8.07 -12.49 1.85
C PHE A 161 -7.13 -13.69 2.00
N THR A 162 -7.45 -14.81 1.36
CA THR A 162 -6.58 -15.97 1.21
C THR A 162 -5.94 -16.03 -0.18
N GLU A 163 -6.58 -15.38 -1.15
CA GLU A 163 -6.13 -15.26 -2.54
C GLU A 163 -6.47 -13.86 -3.06
N LEU A 164 -5.78 -13.41 -4.08
CA LEU A 164 -5.99 -12.11 -4.71
C LEU A 164 -5.68 -12.18 -6.19
N ASP A 165 -6.68 -11.93 -7.03
CA ASP A 165 -6.51 -11.78 -8.47
C ASP A 165 -6.53 -10.30 -8.87
N VAL A 166 -5.39 -9.80 -9.33
CA VAL A 166 -5.21 -8.45 -9.88
C VAL A 166 -4.71 -8.48 -11.34
N SER A 167 -4.73 -9.63 -11.99
CA SER A 167 -4.17 -9.87 -13.34
C SER A 167 -4.70 -8.90 -14.40
N ASN A 168 -5.94 -8.43 -14.25
CA ASN A 168 -6.57 -7.47 -15.17
C ASN A 168 -6.42 -6.00 -14.76
N ALA A 169 -5.74 -5.70 -13.66
CA ALA A 169 -5.52 -4.34 -13.18
C ALA A 169 -4.29 -3.71 -13.85
N LEU A 170 -4.29 -3.61 -15.19
CA LEU A 170 -3.15 -3.20 -16.01
C LEU A 170 -2.61 -1.79 -15.68
N ASN A 171 -3.43 -0.92 -15.10
CA ASN A 171 -3.04 0.44 -14.70
C ASN A 171 -2.64 0.57 -13.22
N LEU A 172 -2.63 -0.56 -12.48
CA LEU A 172 -2.29 -0.56 -11.07
C LEU A 172 -0.86 -0.07 -10.85
N LYS A 173 -0.71 0.92 -9.97
CA LYS A 173 0.59 1.52 -9.59
C LYS A 173 0.98 1.15 -8.17
N THR A 174 0.01 1.06 -7.27
CA THR A 174 0.24 0.72 -5.86
C THR A 174 -0.76 -0.36 -5.45
N LEU A 175 -0.23 -1.46 -4.95
CA LEU A 175 -0.98 -2.53 -4.30
C LEU A 175 -0.59 -2.60 -2.83
N ASN A 176 -1.57 -2.42 -1.94
CA ASN A 176 -1.40 -2.72 -0.53
C ASN A 176 -2.37 -3.83 -0.13
N CYS A 177 -1.85 -5.03 0.07
CA CYS A 177 -2.57 -6.20 0.54
C CYS A 177 -1.98 -6.75 1.86
N ALA A 178 -1.26 -5.92 2.60
CA ALA A 178 -0.64 -6.30 3.87
C ALA A 178 -1.66 -6.79 4.92
N ALA A 179 -1.21 -7.57 5.89
CA ALA A 179 -2.04 -8.06 6.99
C ALA A 179 -3.32 -8.77 6.51
N ASN A 180 -3.14 -9.79 5.68
CA ASN A 180 -4.17 -10.71 5.22
C ASN A 180 -3.73 -12.17 5.45
N ASN A 181 -4.33 -13.13 4.74
CA ASN A 181 -3.97 -14.55 4.81
C ASN A 181 -3.53 -15.10 3.43
N ILE A 182 -3.02 -14.22 2.55
CA ILE A 182 -2.69 -14.57 1.15
C ILE A 182 -1.54 -15.58 1.14
N GLU A 183 -1.71 -16.68 0.39
CA GLU A 183 -0.72 -17.77 0.29
C GLU A 183 0.13 -17.70 -0.99
N ALA A 184 -0.42 -17.10 -2.04
CA ALA A 184 0.29 -16.83 -3.28
C ALA A 184 -0.07 -15.45 -3.83
N LEU A 185 0.93 -14.72 -4.32
CA LEU A 185 0.74 -13.40 -4.94
C LEU A 185 1.30 -13.42 -6.36
N ASP A 186 0.39 -13.35 -7.32
CA ASP A 186 0.72 -13.19 -8.73
C ASP A 186 0.29 -11.79 -9.20
N VAL A 187 1.25 -11.00 -9.62
CA VAL A 187 1.06 -9.65 -10.16
C VAL A 187 1.45 -9.57 -11.64
N THR A 188 1.55 -10.71 -12.30
CA THR A 188 1.82 -10.79 -13.74
C THR A 188 0.81 -9.95 -14.52
N GLY A 189 1.30 -9.15 -15.48
CA GLY A 189 0.46 -8.23 -16.26
C GLY A 189 0.30 -6.84 -15.67
N CYS A 190 0.60 -6.61 -14.37
CA CYS A 190 0.55 -5.29 -13.75
C CYS A 190 1.76 -4.41 -14.14
N GLN A 191 1.99 -4.18 -15.44
CA GLN A 191 3.20 -3.51 -15.98
C GLN A 191 3.42 -2.07 -15.47
N ASN A 192 2.41 -1.45 -14.89
CA ASN A 192 2.52 -0.11 -14.30
C ASN A 192 2.78 -0.12 -12.79
N LEU A 193 2.88 -1.31 -12.18
CA LEU A 193 3.06 -1.46 -10.74
C LEU A 193 4.42 -0.90 -10.31
N LYS A 194 4.37 -0.03 -9.30
CA LYS A 194 5.56 0.63 -8.72
C LYS A 194 5.84 0.14 -7.32
N THR A 195 4.79 -0.16 -6.56
CA THR A 195 4.94 -0.48 -5.15
C THR A 195 4.01 -1.61 -4.76
N ILE A 196 4.56 -2.59 -4.05
CA ILE A 196 3.85 -3.72 -3.47
C ILE A 196 4.09 -3.71 -1.95
N TYR A 197 3.01 -3.57 -1.17
CA TYR A 197 2.99 -3.81 0.27
C TYR A 197 2.18 -5.08 0.52
N ALA A 198 2.86 -6.18 0.80
CA ALA A 198 2.28 -7.50 1.04
C ALA A 198 2.79 -8.13 2.35
N ALA A 199 3.30 -7.31 3.27
CA ALA A 199 3.78 -7.76 4.56
C ALA A 199 2.66 -8.40 5.41
N TRP A 200 3.03 -9.26 6.36
CA TRP A 200 2.08 -9.90 7.27
C TRP A 200 1.02 -10.72 6.53
N ASN A 201 1.46 -11.66 5.70
CA ASN A 201 0.64 -12.64 5.01
C ASN A 201 1.18 -14.07 5.27
N LYS A 202 0.74 -15.03 4.47
CA LYS A 202 1.21 -16.43 4.48
C LYS A 202 1.88 -16.80 3.15
N ILE A 203 2.44 -15.81 2.43
CA ILE A 203 2.91 -15.97 1.06
C ILE A 203 4.09 -16.94 1.03
N THR A 204 3.94 -17.98 0.22
CA THR A 204 4.99 -18.96 -0.11
C THR A 204 5.42 -18.86 -1.57
N LYS A 205 4.56 -18.29 -2.43
CA LYS A 205 4.79 -18.17 -3.88
C LYS A 205 4.61 -16.73 -4.34
N LEU A 206 5.62 -16.23 -5.04
CA LEU A 206 5.66 -14.88 -5.59
C LEU A 206 6.03 -14.93 -7.07
N THR A 207 5.40 -14.10 -7.90
CA THR A 207 5.73 -13.94 -9.31
C THR A 207 5.87 -12.45 -9.64
N PHE A 208 7.08 -12.03 -10.06
CA PHE A 208 7.43 -10.65 -10.38
C PHE A 208 7.88 -10.47 -11.84
N VAL A 209 7.34 -11.26 -12.77
CA VAL A 209 7.74 -11.23 -14.18
C VAL A 209 7.07 -10.06 -14.90
N GLY A 210 7.85 -9.32 -15.71
CA GLY A 210 7.33 -8.27 -16.58
C GLY A 210 6.89 -7.00 -15.86
N LEU A 211 7.59 -6.60 -14.80
CA LEU A 211 7.29 -5.43 -13.98
C LEU A 211 8.35 -4.33 -14.11
N PRO A 212 8.47 -3.66 -15.25
CA PRO A 212 9.57 -2.74 -15.53
C PRO A 212 9.58 -1.48 -14.64
N LYS A 213 8.47 -1.16 -13.96
CA LYS A 213 8.34 0.03 -13.12
C LYS A 213 8.34 -0.29 -11.63
N LEU A 214 8.47 -1.56 -11.26
CA LEU A 214 8.46 -1.97 -9.85
C LEU A 214 9.69 -1.41 -9.14
N ALA A 215 9.45 -0.56 -8.15
CA ALA A 215 10.48 0.16 -7.40
C ALA A 215 10.62 -0.35 -5.97
N THR A 216 9.51 -0.72 -5.33
CA THR A 216 9.52 -1.15 -3.93
C THR A 216 8.73 -2.44 -3.75
N ILE A 217 9.36 -3.40 -3.07
CA ILE A 217 8.74 -4.65 -2.64
C ILE A 217 8.83 -4.71 -1.11
N ASN A 218 7.69 -4.83 -0.44
CA ASN A 218 7.63 -5.15 0.99
C ASN A 218 6.83 -6.45 1.18
N ILE A 219 7.54 -7.51 1.55
CA ILE A 219 7.01 -8.84 1.82
C ILE A 219 7.43 -9.33 3.23
N ASN A 220 7.73 -8.41 4.13
CA ASN A 220 8.09 -8.75 5.51
C ASN A 220 7.05 -9.67 6.16
N ASN A 221 7.49 -10.53 7.06
CA ASN A 221 6.58 -11.40 7.83
C ASN A 221 5.68 -12.26 6.93
N ASN A 222 6.30 -13.07 6.09
CA ASN A 222 5.67 -14.05 5.22
C ASN A 222 6.30 -15.45 5.40
N ARG A 223 6.16 -16.34 4.41
CA ARG A 223 6.67 -17.73 4.43
C ARG A 223 7.46 -18.06 3.16
N VAL A 224 8.11 -17.05 2.58
CA VAL A 224 8.88 -17.20 1.35
C VAL A 224 10.11 -18.04 1.63
N ALA A 225 10.29 -19.15 0.90
CA ALA A 225 11.42 -20.07 1.08
C ALA A 225 12.66 -19.66 0.25
N ASN A 226 12.47 -19.00 -0.87
CA ASN A 226 13.55 -18.45 -1.70
C ASN A 226 13.05 -17.21 -2.43
N LEU A 227 13.91 -16.22 -2.65
CA LEU A 227 13.58 -15.00 -3.38
C LEU A 227 14.62 -14.76 -4.49
N TYR A 228 14.16 -14.84 -5.74
CA TYR A 228 14.97 -14.57 -6.92
C TYR A 228 14.36 -13.38 -7.68
N LEU A 229 15.13 -12.29 -7.79
CA LEU A 229 14.74 -11.05 -8.43
C LEU A 229 15.65 -10.81 -9.64
N GLN A 230 15.07 -10.81 -10.82
CA GLN A 230 15.82 -10.68 -12.05
C GLN A 230 15.18 -9.68 -13.00
N GLU A 231 16.02 -8.84 -13.64
CA GLU A 231 15.59 -7.91 -14.68
C GLU A 231 14.47 -6.95 -14.23
N LEU A 232 14.61 -6.40 -13.02
CA LEU A 232 13.73 -5.38 -12.47
C LEU A 232 14.42 -4.00 -12.51
N PRO A 233 14.38 -3.29 -13.64
CA PRO A 233 15.25 -2.14 -13.89
C PRO A 233 14.94 -0.91 -13.03
N SER A 234 13.75 -0.84 -12.43
CA SER A 234 13.34 0.25 -11.55
C SER A 234 13.37 -0.13 -10.06
N LEU A 235 13.72 -1.37 -9.72
CA LEU A 235 13.70 -1.84 -8.34
C LEU A 235 14.80 -1.15 -7.54
N SER A 236 14.40 -0.41 -6.51
CA SER A 236 15.27 0.34 -5.61
C SER A 236 15.33 -0.24 -4.21
N THR A 237 14.23 -0.82 -3.71
CA THR A 237 14.12 -1.23 -2.32
C THR A 237 13.43 -2.58 -2.18
N ILE A 238 14.05 -3.46 -1.40
CA ILE A 238 13.52 -4.78 -1.05
C ILE A 238 13.45 -4.88 0.47
N LEU A 239 12.25 -5.13 1.01
CA LEU A 239 11.98 -5.42 2.41
C LEU A 239 11.39 -6.83 2.48
N ALA A 240 12.18 -7.81 2.96
CA ALA A 240 11.79 -9.21 3.04
C ALA A 240 12.22 -9.86 4.38
N SER A 241 12.21 -9.06 5.44
CA SER A 241 12.52 -9.49 6.81
C SER A 241 11.53 -10.55 7.30
N SER A 242 11.97 -11.41 8.19
CA SER A 242 11.10 -12.40 8.88
C SER A 242 10.33 -13.28 7.88
N ASN A 243 11.07 -13.99 7.06
CA ASN A 243 10.58 -15.03 6.17
C ASN A 243 11.30 -16.37 6.53
N HIS A 244 11.28 -17.33 5.62
CA HIS A 244 12.01 -18.60 5.74
C HIS A 244 12.94 -18.80 4.53
N MET A 245 13.57 -17.71 4.06
CA MET A 245 14.40 -17.77 2.88
C MET A 245 15.72 -18.49 3.17
N ALA A 246 15.95 -19.59 2.48
CA ALA A 246 17.27 -20.25 2.44
C ALA A 246 18.20 -19.61 1.40
N GLN A 247 17.62 -19.00 0.36
CA GLN A 247 18.38 -18.39 -0.72
C GLN A 247 17.77 -17.04 -1.13
N PHE A 248 18.65 -16.07 -1.32
CA PHE A 248 18.33 -14.76 -1.91
C PHE A 248 19.24 -14.50 -3.10
N ALA A 249 18.66 -14.08 -4.23
CA ALA A 249 19.45 -13.60 -5.35
C ALA A 249 18.79 -12.39 -6.02
N ALA A 250 19.59 -11.38 -6.38
CA ALA A 250 19.19 -10.24 -7.16
C ALA A 250 20.16 -10.01 -8.33
N SER A 251 19.64 -10.01 -9.56
CA SER A 251 20.47 -9.80 -10.75
C SER A 251 19.86 -8.79 -11.71
N ASN A 252 20.71 -7.98 -12.36
CA ASN A 252 20.33 -6.97 -13.33
C ASN A 252 19.31 -5.93 -12.79
N CYS A 253 19.35 -5.64 -11.49
CA CYS A 253 18.55 -4.62 -10.83
C CYS A 253 19.37 -3.33 -10.68
N LYS A 254 19.50 -2.58 -11.78
CA LYS A 254 20.51 -1.51 -11.95
C LYS A 254 20.38 -0.31 -11.02
N VAL A 255 19.21 -0.10 -10.40
CA VAL A 255 18.97 1.00 -9.46
C VAL A 255 18.67 0.51 -8.04
N LEU A 256 18.90 -0.79 -7.78
CA LEU A 256 18.73 -1.37 -6.46
C LEU A 256 19.72 -0.73 -5.49
N ASN A 257 19.17 -0.12 -4.44
CA ASN A 257 19.91 0.60 -3.43
C ASN A 257 19.83 -0.07 -2.05
N ASP A 258 18.64 -0.57 -1.67
CA ASP A 258 18.41 -1.07 -0.33
C ASP A 258 17.93 -2.53 -0.35
N ILE A 259 18.66 -3.41 0.35
CA ILE A 259 18.29 -4.81 0.57
C ILE A 259 18.16 -5.06 2.07
N TRP A 260 16.94 -5.38 2.52
CA TRP A 260 16.61 -5.73 3.89
C TRP A 260 16.03 -7.14 3.93
N VAL A 261 16.83 -8.11 4.34
CA VAL A 261 16.47 -9.54 4.45
C VAL A 261 16.87 -10.16 5.80
N PRO A 262 16.82 -9.41 6.91
CA PRO A 262 17.14 -9.97 8.21
C PRO A 262 16.12 -11.00 8.67
N TYR A 263 16.46 -11.77 9.70
CA TYR A 263 15.59 -12.78 10.30
C TYR A 263 15.03 -13.77 9.27
N ASN A 264 15.94 -14.42 8.54
CA ASN A 264 15.64 -15.49 7.61
C ASN A 264 16.56 -16.71 7.91
N ASP A 265 16.51 -17.72 7.06
CA ASP A 265 17.35 -18.93 7.16
C ASP A 265 18.40 -18.95 6.01
N LEU A 266 18.91 -17.76 5.59
CA LEU A 266 19.77 -17.65 4.42
C LEU A 266 21.11 -18.38 4.62
N THR A 267 21.34 -19.37 3.78
CA THR A 267 22.66 -20.01 3.60
C THR A 267 23.38 -19.50 2.35
N SER A 268 22.65 -18.78 1.46
CA SER A 268 23.18 -18.19 0.24
C SER A 268 22.57 -16.81 -0.02
N PHE A 269 23.47 -15.83 -0.22
CA PHE A 269 23.13 -14.47 -0.65
C PHE A 269 23.94 -14.13 -1.88
N SER A 270 23.29 -13.83 -2.99
CA SER A 270 23.95 -13.56 -4.28
C SER A 270 23.41 -12.30 -4.93
N ILE A 271 24.31 -11.45 -5.38
CA ILE A 271 23.97 -10.23 -6.13
C ILE A 271 24.84 -10.13 -7.37
N GLU A 272 24.24 -9.74 -8.48
CA GLU A 272 24.95 -9.57 -9.74
C GLU A 272 24.43 -8.36 -10.50
N ASN A 273 25.32 -7.48 -10.97
CA ASN A 273 24.97 -6.28 -11.75
C ASN A 273 23.94 -5.39 -11.03
N VAL A 274 24.26 -5.01 -9.78
CA VAL A 274 23.49 -4.09 -8.90
C VAL A 274 24.36 -2.87 -8.53
N PRO A 275 24.79 -2.07 -9.49
CA PRO A 275 25.86 -1.08 -9.32
C PRO A 275 25.50 0.07 -8.36
N MET A 276 24.24 0.29 -8.02
CA MET A 276 23.78 1.38 -7.15
C MET A 276 23.52 0.95 -5.70
N LEU A 277 23.92 -0.30 -5.33
CA LEU A 277 23.65 -0.83 -4.01
C LEU A 277 24.36 0.01 -2.94
N GLY A 278 23.60 0.53 -1.99
CA GLY A 278 24.06 1.42 -0.93
C GLY A 278 23.94 0.81 0.46
N PHE A 279 22.95 -0.06 0.66
CA PHE A 279 22.69 -0.66 1.96
C PHE A 279 22.33 -2.14 1.86
N VAL A 280 22.93 -2.97 2.73
CA VAL A 280 22.63 -4.40 2.87
C VAL A 280 22.42 -4.73 4.34
N ASN A 281 21.26 -5.30 4.66
CA ASN A 281 20.99 -5.93 5.96
C ASN A 281 20.65 -7.40 5.78
N VAL A 282 21.56 -8.27 6.23
CA VAL A 282 21.44 -9.74 6.24
C VAL A 282 21.60 -10.31 7.66
N GLU A 283 21.38 -9.48 8.69
CA GLU A 283 21.51 -9.92 10.07
C GLU A 283 20.54 -11.07 10.41
N TRP A 284 20.89 -11.88 11.44
CA TRP A 284 20.07 -13.01 11.86
C TRP A 284 19.73 -13.95 10.71
N ASN A 285 20.79 -14.55 10.11
CA ASN A 285 20.72 -15.55 9.06
C ASN A 285 21.75 -16.66 9.33
N ASP A 286 21.92 -17.61 8.40
CA ASP A 286 22.85 -18.74 8.49
C ASP A 286 23.99 -18.64 7.46
N LEU A 287 24.37 -17.42 7.05
CA LEU A 287 25.43 -17.22 6.06
C LEU A 287 26.81 -17.65 6.60
N THR A 288 27.55 -18.42 5.82
CA THR A 288 28.94 -18.81 6.12
C THR A 288 29.97 -17.96 5.39
N SER A 289 29.55 -17.28 4.32
CA SER A 289 30.37 -16.33 3.56
C SER A 289 29.52 -15.20 3.01
N LEU A 290 30.15 -14.03 2.85
CA LEU A 290 29.52 -12.86 2.25
C LEU A 290 30.52 -12.12 1.37
N ASP A 291 30.24 -12.03 0.07
CA ASP A 291 31.04 -11.26 -0.87
C ASP A 291 30.18 -10.10 -1.43
N LEU A 292 30.58 -8.89 -1.08
CA LEU A 292 29.96 -7.63 -1.51
C LEU A 292 30.98 -6.74 -2.25
N SER A 293 32.08 -7.28 -2.72
CA SER A 293 33.16 -6.51 -3.32
C SER A 293 32.78 -5.80 -4.62
N ASN A 294 33.46 -4.69 -4.91
CA ASN A 294 33.30 -3.89 -6.13
C ASN A 294 31.93 -3.15 -6.24
N LEU A 295 31.38 -2.73 -5.13
CA LEU A 295 30.13 -1.97 -5.07
C LEU A 295 30.41 -0.48 -4.78
N ASN A 296 30.54 0.31 -5.83
CA ASN A 296 30.99 1.71 -5.75
C ASN A 296 30.14 2.63 -4.86
N TYR A 297 28.91 2.26 -4.55
CA TYR A 297 27.99 3.08 -3.75
C TYR A 297 27.61 2.43 -2.42
N LEU A 298 28.16 1.26 -2.10
CA LEU A 298 27.89 0.59 -0.83
C LEU A 298 28.40 1.45 0.33
N GLN A 299 27.52 1.77 1.26
CA GLN A 299 27.80 2.66 2.40
C GLN A 299 27.75 1.92 3.73
N ARG A 300 26.79 1.02 3.90
CA ARG A 300 26.59 0.30 5.16
C ARG A 300 26.19 -1.16 4.95
N VAL A 301 26.72 -2.03 5.81
CA VAL A 301 26.42 -3.46 5.82
C VAL A 301 26.11 -3.90 7.24
N ASN A 302 24.98 -4.56 7.44
CA ASN A 302 24.70 -5.30 8.67
C ASN A 302 24.68 -6.81 8.37
N ALA A 303 25.69 -7.52 8.82
CA ALA A 303 25.82 -8.98 8.69
C ALA A 303 25.98 -9.64 10.05
N SER A 304 25.56 -8.99 11.13
CA SER A 304 25.62 -9.54 12.48
C SER A 304 24.75 -10.79 12.65
N ASN A 305 25.05 -11.60 13.65
CA ASN A 305 24.28 -12.81 13.97
C ASN A 305 24.15 -13.75 12.74
N ASN A 306 25.29 -14.18 12.22
CA ASN A 306 25.44 -15.16 11.16
C ASN A 306 26.49 -16.22 11.55
N GLN A 307 26.88 -17.08 10.63
CA GLN A 307 27.93 -18.10 10.80
C GLN A 307 29.15 -17.80 9.90
N LEU A 308 29.40 -16.49 9.63
CA LEU A 308 30.44 -16.08 8.68
C LEU A 308 31.82 -16.52 9.09
N THR A 309 32.53 -17.14 8.15
CA THR A 309 33.96 -17.46 8.23
C THR A 309 34.77 -16.57 7.30
N TYR A 310 34.14 -16.02 6.26
CA TYR A 310 34.73 -15.18 5.23
C TYR A 310 33.80 -14.01 4.86
N VAL A 311 34.36 -12.81 4.82
CA VAL A 311 33.69 -11.59 4.33
C VAL A 311 34.63 -10.83 3.41
N ASN A 312 34.15 -10.41 2.25
CA ASN A 312 34.86 -9.59 1.29
C ASN A 312 34.05 -8.34 0.92
N VAL A 313 34.59 -7.17 1.24
CA VAL A 313 34.05 -5.86 0.87
C VAL A 313 35.09 -5.03 0.11
N SER A 314 36.10 -5.71 -0.50
CA SER A 314 37.19 -5.03 -1.18
C SER A 314 36.69 -4.18 -2.35
N PHE A 315 37.31 -3.01 -2.49
CA PHE A 315 36.99 -2.03 -3.54
C PHE A 315 35.59 -1.40 -3.43
N ASP A 316 35.14 -1.18 -2.20
CA ASP A 316 33.91 -0.46 -1.88
C ASP A 316 34.25 0.94 -1.33
N PRO A 317 34.55 1.93 -2.21
CA PRO A 317 35.16 3.18 -1.82
C PRO A 317 34.28 4.07 -0.94
N MET A 318 32.97 3.85 -0.91
CA MET A 318 32.02 4.62 -0.10
C MET A 318 31.58 3.89 1.18
N LEU A 319 32.07 2.68 1.43
CA LEU A 319 31.71 1.92 2.62
C LEU A 319 32.25 2.64 3.88
N THR A 320 31.35 2.95 4.80
CA THR A 320 31.68 3.67 6.05
C THR A 320 31.57 2.76 7.27
N THR A 321 30.63 1.83 7.26
CA THR A 321 30.31 1.01 8.43
C THR A 321 29.91 -0.41 8.02
N ILE A 322 30.46 -1.37 8.74
CA ILE A 322 30.05 -2.79 8.66
C ILE A 322 29.88 -3.36 10.06
N ASN A 323 28.75 -4.03 10.32
CA ASN A 323 28.50 -4.76 11.55
C ASN A 323 28.65 -6.27 11.30
N LEU A 324 29.63 -6.89 11.95
CA LEU A 324 29.98 -8.31 11.89
C LEU A 324 29.81 -9.02 13.24
N SER A 325 29.17 -8.37 14.22
CA SER A 325 28.99 -8.90 15.58
C SER A 325 28.32 -10.28 15.54
N TYR A 326 28.66 -11.12 16.51
CA TYR A 326 28.08 -12.47 16.63
C TYR A 326 28.32 -13.35 15.38
N ASN A 327 29.54 -13.28 14.81
CA ASN A 327 30.06 -14.21 13.83
C ASN A 327 31.33 -14.82 14.43
N GLU A 328 31.16 -15.74 15.38
CA GLU A 328 32.26 -16.26 16.23
C GLU A 328 33.36 -16.99 15.45
N MET A 329 33.05 -17.46 14.24
CA MET A 329 34.01 -18.23 13.40
C MET A 329 34.66 -17.36 12.31
N LEU A 330 34.46 -16.05 12.33
CA LEU A 330 35.01 -15.14 11.30
C LEU A 330 36.53 -15.11 11.37
N SER A 331 37.17 -15.61 10.33
CA SER A 331 38.62 -15.78 10.23
C SER A 331 39.25 -15.02 9.07
N SER A 332 38.45 -14.56 8.12
CA SER A 332 38.92 -13.81 6.95
C SER A 332 38.00 -12.63 6.64
N PHE A 333 38.53 -11.42 6.73
CA PHE A 333 37.88 -10.18 6.38
C PHE A 333 38.76 -9.41 5.41
N LEU A 334 38.24 -9.12 4.20
CA LEU A 334 38.96 -8.40 3.14
C LEU A 334 38.28 -7.03 2.91
N ASP A 335 39.03 -5.96 3.14
CA ASP A 335 38.56 -4.57 3.04
C ASP A 335 39.52 -3.68 2.22
N GLU A 336 40.35 -4.29 1.37
CA GLU A 336 41.28 -3.53 0.51
C GLU A 336 40.47 -2.55 -0.38
N GLY A 337 40.95 -1.29 -0.45
CA GLY A 337 40.30 -0.29 -1.29
C GLY A 337 39.04 0.33 -0.68
N CYS A 338 38.84 0.26 0.63
CA CYS A 338 37.73 0.85 1.38
C CYS A 338 38.21 2.09 2.20
N PRO A 339 38.61 3.20 1.60
CA PRO A 339 39.24 4.33 2.31
C PRO A 339 38.34 5.06 3.29
N MET A 340 37.02 4.91 3.17
CA MET A 340 36.04 5.52 4.05
C MET A 340 35.54 4.58 5.17
N LEU A 341 35.98 3.34 5.22
CA LEU A 341 35.59 2.39 6.25
C LEU A 341 36.22 2.78 7.58
N THR A 342 35.40 3.31 8.47
CA THR A 342 35.86 3.83 9.78
C THR A 342 35.23 3.10 10.96
N SER A 343 34.16 2.33 10.73
CA SER A 343 33.46 1.57 11.76
C SER A 343 33.32 0.11 11.34
N ILE A 344 34.03 -0.78 12.05
CA ILE A 344 33.92 -2.24 11.92
C ILE A 344 33.51 -2.77 13.29
N ILE A 345 32.24 -3.15 13.42
CA ILE A 345 31.66 -3.58 14.69
C ILE A 345 31.73 -5.12 14.80
N GLY A 346 32.21 -5.61 15.94
CA GLY A 346 32.22 -7.04 16.25
C GLY A 346 33.29 -7.88 15.56
N TYR A 347 34.31 -7.25 14.95
CA TYR A 347 35.46 -7.97 14.38
C TYR A 347 36.65 -8.02 15.35
N SER A 348 36.74 -7.14 16.33
CA SER A 348 37.73 -7.14 17.40
C SER A 348 37.08 -7.48 18.75
N GLU A 349 37.85 -8.07 19.68
CA GLU A 349 37.36 -8.45 21.02
C GLU A 349 36.83 -7.33 21.90
N TRP A 350 36.76 -6.08 21.37
CA TRP A 350 36.47 -4.85 22.12
C TRP A 350 35.29 -4.00 21.62
N ASP A 351 34.63 -4.39 20.54
CA ASP A 351 33.56 -3.56 19.97
C ASP A 351 32.23 -3.84 20.66
N GLY A 352 31.88 -2.94 21.58
CA GLY A 352 30.60 -2.94 22.26
C GLY A 352 29.42 -2.62 21.32
N TYR A 353 28.23 -2.92 21.76
CA TYR A 353 26.96 -2.53 21.16
C TYR A 353 26.94 -1.04 20.78
N ASP A 354 26.74 -0.70 19.49
CA ASP A 354 26.50 0.67 19.04
C ASP A 354 24.99 0.95 19.07
N PRO A 355 24.48 1.77 20.00
CA PRO A 355 23.06 2.10 20.08
C PRO A 355 22.55 2.93 18.89
N ASN A 356 23.41 3.46 18.03
CA ASN A 356 23.01 4.17 16.81
C ASN A 356 22.80 3.26 15.62
N TRP A 357 22.94 1.96 15.81
CA TRP A 357 22.75 0.96 14.76
C TRP A 357 21.29 0.65 14.47
N ASP A 358 20.36 1.09 15.33
CA ASP A 358 18.91 0.99 15.06
C ASP A 358 18.56 1.81 13.80
N ILE A 359 18.90 1.23 12.64
CA ILE A 359 18.44 1.74 11.35
C ILE A 359 16.96 1.41 11.29
N VAL A 360 16.15 2.45 11.41
CA VAL A 360 14.70 2.37 11.17
C VAL A 360 14.51 1.81 9.76
N GLU A 361 13.83 0.67 9.63
CA GLU A 361 13.38 0.19 8.32
C GLU A 361 12.75 1.38 7.58
N PRO A 362 13.10 1.61 6.30
CA PRO A 362 12.43 2.67 5.54
C PRO A 362 10.92 2.46 5.67
N ASP A 363 10.20 3.49 6.13
CA ASP A 363 8.80 3.43 6.50
C ASP A 363 8.02 2.55 5.54
N ALA A 364 7.69 1.33 5.97
CA ALA A 364 6.58 0.61 5.38
C ALA A 364 5.40 1.58 5.52
N GLU A 365 4.93 2.18 4.40
CA GLU A 365 3.81 3.13 4.45
C GLU A 365 2.81 2.62 5.47
N ASP A 366 2.52 3.41 6.48
CA ASP A 366 1.51 3.11 7.49
C ASP A 366 0.29 2.55 6.73
N PRO A 367 -0.12 1.29 6.96
CA PRO A 367 -1.31 0.75 6.29
C PRO A 367 -2.54 1.63 6.54
N ASP A 368 -2.41 2.60 7.42
CA ASP A 368 -3.39 3.59 7.80
C ASP A 368 -3.23 4.93 7.08
N ALA A 369 -2.15 5.16 6.34
CA ALA A 369 -1.95 6.41 5.62
C ALA A 369 -3.16 6.68 4.71
N PRO A 370 -3.82 7.84 4.83
CA PRO A 370 -4.96 8.16 3.99
C PRO A 370 -4.51 8.17 2.53
N VAL A 371 -5.21 7.42 1.68
CA VAL A 371 -5.01 7.45 0.23
C VAL A 371 -5.43 8.84 -0.25
N VAL A 372 -4.50 9.78 -0.28
CA VAL A 372 -4.75 11.11 -0.84
C VAL A 372 -4.77 10.94 -2.36
N PRO A 373 -5.83 11.38 -3.06
CA PRO A 373 -5.82 11.43 -4.51
C PRO A 373 -4.66 12.34 -4.93
N ALA A 374 -3.78 11.87 -5.81
CA ALA A 374 -2.83 12.75 -6.46
C ALA A 374 -3.63 13.77 -7.30
N GLU A 375 -3.39 15.07 -7.10
CA GLU A 375 -3.89 16.16 -7.91
C GLU A 375 -3.52 15.99 -9.40
#